data_ac97a9812d8a0fbf71896616ffcdd9c0
#
_entry.id   ac97a9812d8a0fbf71896616ffcdd9c0
#
_cell.length_a   1.000
_cell.length_b   1.000
_cell.length_c   1.000
_cell.angle_alpha   90.00
_cell.angle_beta   90.00
_cell.angle_gamma   90.00
#
_symmetry.space_group_name_H-M   'P 1'
#
loop_
_entity.id
_entity.type
_entity.pdbx_description
1 polymer ?
#
loop_
_entity_poly.entity_id
_entity_poly.type
_entity_poly.pdbx_seq_one_letter_code
_entity_poly.pdbx_strand_id
1 'polypeptide(L)'
;FGASLQDDGYINNVTLNKDVAKQDYLNHRAKFLWTPTDNFTAKLTIETIDDQSDNGAFRNLTGLGGNRAIALQDGYSGGWEPYSPAIVALTALEGPAATDWRIQAYNDNASYPDIRGEDCLLENDPGSTATTTSASKENLGDMETDAITLQMDYEFSNGSTATYIYGHRDTEELAIWPYSGSACDFITVDNQNENDQESHELRWATSGDNFDLVLGVYQMENSYSQDWF
;
A
#
# COMPACT_ATOMS: atom_id res chain seq x y z
N PHE A 1 -14.00 -16.57 -9.79
CA PHE A 1 -14.54 -15.23 -9.67
C PHE A 1 -14.75 -14.90 -8.19
N GLY A 2 -14.26 -13.78 -7.74
CA GLY A 2 -14.49 -13.23 -6.43
C GLY A 2 -14.60 -11.71 -6.55
N ALA A 3 -15.55 -11.12 -5.85
CA ALA A 3 -15.71 -9.67 -5.76
C ALA A 3 -16.07 -9.31 -4.32
N SER A 4 -15.55 -8.20 -3.85
CA SER A 4 -15.97 -7.56 -2.61
C SER A 4 -16.21 -6.09 -2.92
N LEU A 5 -17.45 -5.68 -2.79
CA LEU A 5 -17.86 -4.28 -3.00
C LEU A 5 -18.54 -3.81 -1.73
N GLN A 6 -17.97 -2.78 -1.11
CA GLN A 6 -18.60 -2.00 -0.06
C GLN A 6 -18.55 -0.53 -0.47
N ASP A 7 -19.62 -0.09 -1.10
CA ASP A 7 -19.73 1.26 -1.69
C ASP A 7 -19.88 2.34 -0.60
N ASP A 8 -20.49 1.98 0.53
CA ASP A 8 -20.56 2.83 1.70
C ASP A 8 -19.31 2.66 2.56
N GLY A 9 -18.43 3.65 2.59
CA GLY A 9 -17.30 3.70 3.51
C GLY A 9 -17.78 3.69 4.97
N TYR A 10 -16.95 3.20 5.88
CA TYR A 10 -17.31 3.11 7.30
C TYR A 10 -16.68 4.24 8.15
N ILE A 11 -15.94 5.14 7.54
CA ILE A 11 -15.32 6.32 8.16
C ILE A 11 -15.90 7.56 7.48
N ASN A 12 -16.49 8.45 8.25
CA ASN A 12 -16.98 9.73 7.71
C ASN A 12 -15.83 10.75 7.62
N ASN A 13 -15.55 11.25 6.43
CA ASN A 13 -14.63 12.35 6.23
C ASN A 13 -15.42 13.68 6.32
N VAL A 14 -15.22 14.38 7.44
CA VAL A 14 -15.95 15.60 7.76
C VAL A 14 -15.53 16.80 6.92
N THR A 15 -14.31 16.79 6.37
CA THR A 15 -13.80 17.84 5.48
C THR A 15 -14.33 17.68 4.06
N LEU A 16 -14.33 16.46 3.56
CA LEU A 16 -14.82 16.14 2.22
C LEU A 16 -16.34 15.90 2.17
N ASN A 17 -16.98 15.80 3.35
CA ASN A 17 -18.41 15.53 3.51
C ASN A 17 -18.84 14.25 2.77
N LYS A 18 -18.07 13.17 2.96
CA LYS A 18 -18.36 11.85 2.38
C LYS A 18 -17.79 10.73 3.23
N ASP A 19 -18.30 9.53 3.04
CA ASP A 19 -17.75 8.35 3.65
C ASP A 19 -16.55 7.82 2.84
N VAL A 20 -15.52 7.40 3.57
CA VAL A 20 -14.25 6.85 3.07
C VAL A 20 -14.00 5.49 3.73
N ALA A 21 -12.91 4.82 3.39
CA ALA A 21 -12.62 3.44 3.74
C ALA A 21 -13.60 2.47 3.06
N LYS A 22 -13.73 2.64 1.76
CA LYS A 22 -14.50 1.77 0.86
C LYS A 22 -13.70 0.51 0.53
N GLN A 23 -14.42 -0.53 0.14
CA GLN A 23 -13.87 -1.72 -0.45
C GLN A 23 -14.40 -1.88 -1.88
N ASP A 24 -13.48 -1.89 -2.85
CA ASP A 24 -13.79 -2.18 -4.24
C ASP A 24 -12.71 -3.12 -4.78
N TYR A 25 -12.99 -4.41 -4.69
CA TYR A 25 -12.06 -5.47 -5.04
C TYR A 25 -12.71 -6.44 -5.99
N LEU A 26 -12.07 -6.70 -7.12
CA LEU A 26 -12.51 -7.64 -8.12
C LEU A 26 -11.38 -8.63 -8.44
N ASN A 27 -11.68 -9.93 -8.38
CA ASN A 27 -10.76 -10.99 -8.77
C ASN A 27 -11.42 -11.89 -9.81
N HIS A 28 -10.78 -12.02 -10.94
CA HIS A 28 -11.11 -13.00 -11.97
C HIS A 28 -10.05 -14.08 -12.01
N ARG A 29 -10.46 -15.33 -11.87
CA ARG A 29 -9.57 -16.47 -11.97
C ARG A 29 -10.16 -17.54 -12.85
N ALA A 30 -9.42 -17.96 -13.87
CA ALA A 30 -9.74 -19.09 -14.72
C ALA A 30 -8.69 -20.20 -14.55
N LYS A 31 -9.14 -21.45 -14.50
CA LYS A 31 -8.28 -22.62 -14.41
C LYS A 31 -8.66 -23.61 -15.49
N PHE A 32 -7.66 -24.09 -16.21
CA PHE A 32 -7.79 -25.08 -17.25
C PHE A 32 -6.96 -26.31 -16.87
N LEU A 33 -7.57 -27.49 -16.98
CA LEU A 33 -6.89 -28.76 -16.81
C LEU A 33 -6.92 -29.50 -18.13
N TRP A 34 -5.74 -29.95 -18.56
CA TRP A 34 -5.58 -30.74 -19.78
C TRP A 34 -4.80 -32.02 -19.49
N THR A 35 -5.41 -33.15 -19.78
CA THR A 35 -4.87 -34.49 -19.54
C THR A 35 -4.97 -35.33 -20.83
N PRO A 36 -4.07 -35.08 -21.81
CA PRO A 36 -4.11 -35.74 -23.11
C PRO A 36 -3.75 -37.24 -23.04
N THR A 37 -3.02 -37.65 -22.01
CA THR A 37 -2.63 -39.03 -21.74
C THR A 37 -2.70 -39.31 -20.25
N ASP A 38 -2.69 -40.57 -19.85
CA ASP A 38 -2.76 -40.98 -18.44
C ASP A 38 -1.55 -40.52 -17.62
N ASN A 39 -0.44 -40.25 -18.27
CA ASN A 39 0.83 -39.89 -17.63
C ASN A 39 1.23 -38.40 -17.80
N PHE A 40 0.37 -37.59 -18.43
CA PHE A 40 0.67 -36.16 -18.59
C PHE A 40 -0.53 -35.29 -18.15
N THR A 41 -0.24 -34.31 -17.34
CA THR A 41 -1.21 -33.31 -16.88
C THR A 41 -0.64 -31.93 -17.04
N ALA A 42 -1.42 -31.00 -17.60
CA ALA A 42 -1.10 -29.58 -17.61
C ALA A 42 -2.25 -28.79 -16.95
N LYS A 43 -1.87 -27.86 -16.10
CA LYS A 43 -2.77 -26.92 -15.40
C LYS A 43 -2.37 -25.50 -15.74
N LEU A 44 -3.28 -24.75 -16.34
CA LEU A 44 -3.11 -23.33 -16.58
C LEU A 44 -4.02 -22.55 -15.64
N THR A 45 -3.48 -21.59 -14.93
CA THR A 45 -4.24 -20.61 -14.14
C THR A 45 -3.97 -19.23 -14.70
N ILE A 46 -5.03 -18.47 -14.95
CA ILE A 46 -4.96 -17.05 -15.32
C ILE A 46 -5.75 -16.29 -14.25
N GLU A 47 -5.18 -15.23 -13.75
CA GLU A 47 -5.77 -14.41 -12.71
C GLU A 47 -5.57 -12.92 -13.03
N THR A 48 -6.64 -12.15 -12.84
CA THR A 48 -6.61 -10.69 -12.88
C THR A 48 -7.24 -10.17 -11.61
N ILE A 49 -6.57 -9.25 -10.93
CA ILE A 49 -7.03 -8.56 -9.73
C ILE A 49 -7.11 -7.07 -10.07
N ASP A 50 -8.23 -6.45 -9.71
CA ASP A 50 -8.45 -5.01 -9.74
C ASP A 50 -8.93 -4.62 -8.33
N ASP A 51 -8.15 -3.81 -7.62
CA ASP A 51 -8.42 -3.35 -6.26
C ASP A 51 -8.35 -1.82 -6.21
N GLN A 52 -9.51 -1.19 -6.19
CA GLN A 52 -9.70 0.26 -6.09
C GLN A 52 -10.18 0.67 -4.69
N SER A 53 -9.83 -0.11 -3.69
CA SER A 53 -10.18 0.17 -2.31
C SER A 53 -9.37 1.36 -1.77
N ASP A 54 -10.01 2.24 -1.05
CA ASP A 54 -9.34 3.35 -0.37
C ASP A 54 -8.83 2.96 1.03
N ASN A 55 -8.46 1.74 1.23
CA ASN A 55 -7.77 1.03 2.33
C ASN A 55 -7.64 1.76 3.68
N GLY A 56 -8.64 2.54 4.08
CA GLY A 56 -8.69 3.21 5.37
C GLY A 56 -8.64 4.73 5.29
N ALA A 57 -8.35 5.36 6.39
CA ALA A 57 -8.22 6.80 6.48
C ALA A 57 -7.15 7.20 7.48
N PHE A 58 -6.29 8.11 7.09
CA PHE A 58 -5.39 8.76 8.01
C PHE A 58 -6.17 9.66 8.95
N ARG A 59 -5.77 9.68 10.22
CA ARG A 59 -6.43 10.46 11.26
C ARG A 59 -5.42 11.26 12.03
N ASN A 60 -5.67 12.55 12.13
CA ASN A 60 -4.95 13.39 13.05
C ASN A 60 -5.54 13.21 14.46
N LEU A 61 -4.87 12.47 15.30
CA LEU A 61 -5.29 12.23 16.68
C LEU A 61 -4.83 13.33 17.64
N THR A 62 -3.89 14.16 17.22
CA THR A 62 -3.38 15.28 18.02
C THR A 62 -4.14 16.57 17.75
N GLY A 63 -4.92 16.58 16.65
CA GLY A 63 -5.34 17.78 16.02
C GLY A 63 -6.71 18.24 16.39
N LEU A 64 -7.00 18.83 17.38
CA LEU A 64 -8.02 19.83 17.44
C LEU A 64 -7.30 21.17 17.28
N GLY A 65 -7.92 22.13 16.61
CA GLY A 65 -7.33 23.45 16.41
C GLY A 65 -6.73 24.10 17.64
N GLY A 66 -7.17 23.70 18.83
CA GLY A 66 -6.59 24.12 20.09
C GLY A 66 -5.26 23.47 20.47
N ASN A 67 -4.91 22.35 19.87
CA ASN A 67 -3.69 21.61 20.28
C ASN A 67 -2.40 22.34 19.99
N ARG A 68 -2.38 23.21 18.98
CA ARG A 68 -1.23 24.05 18.70
C ARG A 68 -0.88 24.93 19.90
N ALA A 69 -1.87 25.57 20.51
CA ALA A 69 -1.64 26.40 21.68
C ALA A 69 -1.17 25.58 22.89
N ILE A 70 -1.74 24.39 23.07
CA ILE A 70 -1.33 23.45 24.11
C ILE A 70 0.09 22.96 23.85
N ALA A 71 0.40 22.55 22.64
CA ALA A 71 1.73 22.08 22.24
C ALA A 71 2.82 23.15 22.51
N LEU A 72 2.54 24.39 22.16
CA LEU A 72 3.46 25.49 22.40
C LEU A 72 3.62 25.84 23.89
N GLN A 73 2.54 25.74 24.63
CA GLN A 73 2.52 26.09 26.06
C GLN A 73 3.15 25.00 26.93
N ASP A 74 2.88 23.74 26.62
CA ASP A 74 3.28 22.61 27.48
C ASP A 74 4.52 21.88 26.96
N GLY A 75 5.12 22.34 25.86
CA GLY A 75 6.25 21.65 25.22
C GLY A 75 5.89 20.28 24.64
N TYR A 76 4.66 20.12 24.21
CA TYR A 76 4.20 18.91 23.58
C TYR A 76 5.01 18.60 22.31
N SER A 77 5.46 17.38 22.17
CA SER A 77 6.38 16.96 21.11
C SER A 77 5.77 15.87 20.23
N GLY A 78 4.67 16.15 19.59
CA GLY A 78 4.03 15.23 18.67
C GLY A 78 4.03 15.76 17.23
N GLY A 79 4.91 15.29 16.39
CA GLY A 79 4.92 15.63 14.98
C GLY A 79 5.62 16.96 14.63
N TRP A 80 4.89 17.93 14.14
CA TRP A 80 5.42 19.19 13.62
C TRP A 80 5.46 20.34 14.62
N GLU A 81 5.21 20.11 15.89
CA GLU A 81 5.35 21.13 16.92
C GLU A 81 6.80 21.58 17.06
N PRO A 82 7.04 22.84 17.49
CA PRO A 82 8.39 23.38 17.61
C PRO A 82 9.31 22.55 18.49
N TYR A 83 8.75 21.80 19.42
CA TYR A 83 9.49 20.97 20.37
C TYR A 83 9.49 19.48 20.00
N SER A 84 9.01 19.12 18.81
CA SER A 84 9.06 17.73 18.39
C SER A 84 10.51 17.24 18.27
N PRO A 85 10.78 15.96 18.53
CA PRO A 85 12.12 15.41 18.33
C PRO A 85 12.65 15.60 16.91
N ALA A 86 11.77 15.62 15.91
CA ALA A 86 12.15 15.88 14.52
C ALA A 86 12.65 17.31 14.32
N ILE A 87 11.95 18.31 14.85
CA ILE A 87 12.37 19.72 14.77
C ILE A 87 13.68 19.93 15.54
N VAL A 88 13.81 19.35 16.74
CA VAL A 88 15.04 19.41 17.53
C VAL A 88 16.21 18.78 16.78
N ALA A 89 16.02 17.62 16.17
CA ALA A 89 17.05 16.95 15.38
C ALA A 89 17.45 17.76 14.14
N LEU A 90 16.50 18.32 13.40
CA LEU A 90 16.78 19.19 12.25
C LEU A 90 17.54 20.46 12.67
N THR A 91 17.14 21.09 13.77
CA THR A 91 17.84 22.25 14.29
C THR A 91 19.29 21.92 14.67
N ALA A 92 19.53 20.74 15.21
CA ALA A 92 20.88 20.29 15.56
C ALA A 92 21.75 19.99 14.34
N LEU A 93 21.15 19.50 13.25
CA LEU A 93 21.86 19.11 12.02
C LEU A 93 22.09 20.31 11.08
N GLU A 94 21.09 21.14 10.90
CA GLU A 94 21.04 22.20 9.88
C GLU A 94 21.28 23.59 10.47
N GLY A 95 21.22 23.73 11.80
CA GLY A 95 21.30 24.98 12.53
C GLY A 95 19.95 25.68 12.70
N PRO A 96 19.85 26.65 13.63
CA PRO A 96 18.58 27.29 13.98
C PRO A 96 17.89 27.97 12.80
N ALA A 97 18.65 28.63 11.93
CA ALA A 97 18.08 29.37 10.79
C ALA A 97 17.36 28.46 9.79
N ALA A 98 17.77 27.20 9.66
CA ALA A 98 17.17 26.26 8.73
C ALA A 98 15.77 25.76 9.17
N THR A 99 15.50 25.85 10.48
CA THR A 99 14.21 25.42 11.05
C THR A 99 13.30 26.58 11.44
N ASP A 100 13.82 27.83 11.48
CA ASP A 100 13.06 29.00 11.91
C ASP A 100 11.75 29.19 11.13
N TRP A 101 11.78 29.02 9.84
CA TRP A 101 10.58 29.17 9.01
C TRP A 101 9.47 28.18 9.37
N ARG A 102 9.84 26.95 9.73
CA ARG A 102 8.88 25.90 10.14
C ARG A 102 8.25 26.25 11.49
N ILE A 103 9.08 26.68 12.43
CA ILE A 103 8.64 27.12 13.77
C ILE A 103 7.76 28.34 13.65
N GLN A 104 8.18 29.32 12.86
CA GLN A 104 7.41 30.55 12.65
C GLN A 104 6.09 30.26 11.95
N ALA A 105 6.09 29.50 10.89
CA ALA A 105 4.87 29.11 10.20
C ALA A 105 3.88 28.39 11.12
N TYR A 106 4.38 27.54 12.01
CA TYR A 106 3.57 26.90 13.03
C TYR A 106 3.02 27.90 14.05
N ASN A 107 3.88 28.78 14.60
CA ASN A 107 3.50 29.75 15.62
C ASN A 107 2.55 30.82 15.11
N ASP A 108 2.77 31.30 13.91
CA ASP A 108 1.95 32.33 13.29
C ASP A 108 0.65 31.79 12.72
N ASN A 109 0.39 30.48 12.87
CA ASN A 109 -0.73 29.84 12.22
C ASN A 109 -0.70 30.03 10.70
N ALA A 110 0.49 30.28 10.16
CA ALA A 110 0.65 30.54 8.76
C ALA A 110 0.34 29.29 7.94
N SER A 111 -0.45 29.46 6.93
CA SER A 111 -0.58 28.43 5.90
C SER A 111 0.75 28.35 5.15
N TYR A 112 1.11 27.15 4.70
CA TYR A 112 2.07 27.00 3.63
C TYR A 112 1.30 27.26 2.33
N PRO A 113 1.49 28.39 1.65
CA PRO A 113 0.61 28.77 0.53
C PRO A 113 0.62 27.77 -0.61
N ASP A 114 1.72 27.07 -0.74
CA ASP A 114 2.00 26.09 -1.76
C ASP A 114 1.41 24.70 -1.49
N ILE A 115 1.11 24.37 -0.23
CA ILE A 115 0.63 23.04 0.14
C ILE A 115 -0.67 23.04 0.93
N ARG A 116 -1.13 24.17 1.46
CA ARG A 116 -2.31 24.21 2.35
C ARG A 116 -3.47 25.05 1.85
N GLY A 117 -3.25 25.94 0.91
CA GLY A 117 -4.25 26.93 0.53
C GLY A 117 -4.45 28.03 1.58
N GLU A 118 -5.09 29.11 1.17
CA GLU A 118 -5.22 30.34 1.99
C GLU A 118 -6.09 30.17 3.24
N ASP A 119 -7.01 29.18 3.23
CA ASP A 119 -8.00 29.00 4.30
C ASP A 119 -7.64 27.88 5.28
N CYS A 120 -6.48 27.27 5.13
CA CYS A 120 -6.11 26.15 5.98
C CYS A 120 -5.42 26.61 7.26
N LEU A 121 -6.21 26.77 8.29
CA LEU A 121 -5.75 27.01 9.63
C LEU A 121 -5.91 25.74 10.47
N LEU A 122 -4.82 25.25 11.07
CA LEU A 122 -4.88 24.06 11.95
C LEU A 122 -5.85 24.24 13.10
N GLU A 123 -6.08 25.46 13.56
CA GLU A 123 -7.06 25.79 14.60
C GLU A 123 -8.51 25.55 14.16
N ASN A 124 -8.76 25.48 12.85
CA ASN A 124 -10.07 25.21 12.28
C ASN A 124 -10.25 23.74 11.88
N ASP A 125 -9.25 22.91 12.09
CA ASP A 125 -9.37 21.46 11.84
C ASP A 125 -10.40 20.87 12.82
N PRO A 126 -11.49 20.27 12.32
CA PRO A 126 -12.49 19.61 13.16
C PRO A 126 -11.94 18.42 13.94
N GLY A 127 -10.73 17.95 13.58
CA GLY A 127 -10.10 16.79 14.18
C GLY A 127 -10.72 15.46 13.73
N SER A 128 -10.13 14.39 14.21
CA SER A 128 -10.55 13.03 13.87
C SER A 128 -11.01 12.27 15.12
N THR A 129 -11.92 11.33 14.94
CA THR A 129 -12.40 10.41 15.99
C THR A 129 -12.18 8.95 15.58
N ALA A 130 -12.70 8.02 16.35
CA ALA A 130 -12.65 6.61 15.98
C ALA A 130 -13.38 6.28 14.66
N THR A 131 -14.40 7.06 14.32
CA THR A 131 -15.28 6.85 13.15
C THR A 131 -15.27 8.01 12.17
N THR A 132 -14.44 9.03 12.39
CA THR A 132 -14.33 10.19 11.50
C THR A 132 -12.87 10.49 11.18
N THR A 133 -12.65 11.11 10.03
CA THR A 133 -11.38 11.75 9.66
C THR A 133 -11.65 13.16 9.17
N SER A 134 -10.69 14.06 9.34
CA SER A 134 -10.72 15.40 8.79
C SER A 134 -9.76 15.59 7.61
N ALA A 135 -9.22 14.51 7.06
CA ALA A 135 -8.27 14.57 5.96
C ALA A 135 -8.83 15.35 4.76
N SER A 136 -8.00 16.24 4.21
CA SER A 136 -8.33 17.09 3.05
C SER A 136 -8.36 16.31 1.73
N LYS A 137 -7.75 15.14 1.70
CA LYS A 137 -7.73 14.20 0.57
C LYS A 137 -8.14 12.81 1.01
N GLU A 138 -8.58 12.01 0.06
CA GLU A 138 -8.81 10.59 0.26
C GLU A 138 -7.51 9.82 0.19
N ASN A 139 -7.45 8.72 0.91
CA ASN A 139 -6.57 7.63 0.56
C ASN A 139 -7.00 7.09 -0.80
N LEU A 140 -6.06 6.83 -1.66
CA LEU A 140 -6.26 6.06 -2.87
C LEU A 140 -5.39 4.81 -2.79
N GLY A 141 -5.97 3.67 -3.07
CA GLY A 141 -5.26 2.47 -3.45
C GLY A 141 -5.86 2.02 -4.77
N ASP A 142 -5.05 1.98 -5.81
CA ASP A 142 -5.41 1.49 -7.14
C ASP A 142 -4.34 0.47 -7.52
N MET A 143 -4.70 -0.81 -7.48
CA MET A 143 -3.78 -1.90 -7.74
C MET A 143 -4.36 -2.84 -8.78
N GLU A 144 -3.64 -2.98 -9.88
CA GLU A 144 -3.93 -3.98 -10.90
C GLU A 144 -2.87 -5.09 -10.84
N THR A 145 -3.30 -6.34 -10.94
CA THR A 145 -2.40 -7.49 -11.03
C THR A 145 -2.88 -8.45 -12.08
N ASP A 146 -2.00 -8.79 -13.01
CA ASP A 146 -2.18 -9.89 -13.96
C ASP A 146 -1.21 -11.02 -13.64
N ALA A 147 -1.71 -12.25 -13.62
CA ALA A 147 -0.87 -13.40 -13.34
C ALA A 147 -1.25 -14.60 -14.19
N ILE A 148 -0.22 -15.34 -14.60
CA ILE A 148 -0.34 -16.62 -15.27
C ILE A 148 0.53 -17.66 -14.58
N THR A 149 0.00 -18.84 -14.37
CA THR A 149 0.76 -19.99 -13.86
C THR A 149 0.46 -21.21 -14.73
N LEU A 150 1.52 -21.82 -15.23
CA LEU A 150 1.45 -23.10 -15.97
C LEU A 150 2.21 -24.15 -15.16
N GLN A 151 1.52 -25.24 -14.79
CA GLN A 151 2.15 -26.42 -14.22
C GLN A 151 1.95 -27.59 -15.18
N MET A 152 3.04 -28.31 -15.45
CA MET A 152 3.03 -29.53 -16.25
C MET A 152 3.67 -30.67 -15.45
N ASP A 153 2.96 -31.76 -15.34
CA ASP A 153 3.40 -32.97 -14.63
C ASP A 153 3.48 -34.13 -15.63
N TYR A 154 4.60 -34.85 -15.61
CA TYR A 154 4.81 -36.05 -16.40
C TYR A 154 5.22 -37.22 -15.50
N GLU A 155 4.44 -38.28 -15.51
CA GLU A 155 4.73 -39.51 -14.78
C GLU A 155 5.44 -40.51 -15.69
N PHE A 156 6.62 -40.93 -15.28
CA PHE A 156 7.41 -41.94 -16.01
C PHE A 156 6.97 -43.35 -15.62
N SER A 157 7.22 -44.33 -16.50
CA SER A 157 6.87 -45.73 -16.27
C SER A 157 7.54 -46.36 -15.05
N ASN A 158 8.61 -45.75 -14.53
CA ASN A 158 9.29 -46.20 -13.31
C ASN A 158 8.71 -45.58 -12.05
N GLY A 159 7.58 -44.84 -12.13
CA GLY A 159 6.93 -44.17 -11.01
C GLY A 159 7.57 -42.83 -10.60
N SER A 160 8.61 -42.36 -11.29
CA SER A 160 9.13 -41.00 -11.04
C SER A 160 8.27 -39.96 -11.76
N THR A 161 8.27 -38.74 -11.23
CA THR A 161 7.51 -37.62 -11.79
C THR A 161 8.43 -36.45 -12.08
N ALA A 162 8.30 -35.85 -13.25
CA ALA A 162 8.87 -34.54 -13.57
C ALA A 162 7.76 -33.48 -13.53
N THR A 163 7.99 -32.40 -12.82
CA THR A 163 7.07 -31.25 -12.76
C THR A 163 7.82 -30.01 -13.24
N TYR A 164 7.21 -29.30 -14.19
CA TYR A 164 7.65 -27.96 -14.58
C TYR A 164 6.58 -26.96 -14.18
N ILE A 165 7.00 -25.85 -13.57
CA ILE A 165 6.15 -24.74 -13.18
C ILE A 165 6.72 -23.46 -13.78
N TYR A 166 5.88 -22.74 -14.51
CA TYR A 166 6.11 -21.38 -14.98
C TYR A 166 5.14 -20.45 -14.25
N GLY A 167 5.63 -19.32 -13.78
CA GLY A 167 4.84 -18.25 -13.20
C GLY A 167 5.27 -16.90 -13.76
N HIS A 168 4.31 -16.09 -14.13
CA HIS A 168 4.53 -14.68 -14.46
C HIS A 168 3.46 -13.86 -13.73
N ARG A 169 3.88 -12.75 -13.14
CA ARG A 169 3.02 -11.79 -12.45
C ARG A 169 3.49 -10.39 -12.75
N ASP A 170 2.56 -9.58 -13.20
CA ASP A 170 2.71 -8.14 -13.34
C ASP A 170 1.78 -7.44 -12.35
N THR A 171 2.29 -6.46 -11.63
CA THR A 171 1.51 -5.69 -10.66
C THR A 171 1.87 -4.22 -10.78
N GLU A 172 0.87 -3.39 -10.98
CA GLU A 172 0.94 -1.94 -10.94
C GLU A 172 0.12 -1.44 -9.75
N GLU A 173 0.67 -0.51 -8.99
CA GLU A 173 -0.01 0.08 -7.84
C GLU A 173 0.23 1.59 -7.82
N LEU A 174 -0.85 2.35 -7.68
CA LEU A 174 -0.83 3.75 -7.32
C LEU A 174 -1.48 3.92 -5.95
N ALA A 175 -0.71 4.43 -4.99
CA ALA A 175 -1.22 4.71 -3.66
C ALA A 175 -1.02 6.18 -3.31
N ILE A 176 -2.08 6.84 -2.82
CA ILE A 176 -2.03 8.21 -2.33
C ILE A 176 -2.33 8.21 -0.84
N TRP A 177 -1.40 8.72 -0.06
CA TRP A 177 -1.49 8.74 1.39
C TRP A 177 -1.45 10.16 1.94
N PRO A 178 -2.59 10.72 2.37
CA PRO A 178 -2.65 12.03 3.02
C PRO A 178 -2.22 11.92 4.49
N TYR A 179 -0.92 11.80 4.72
CA TYR A 179 -0.35 11.58 6.06
C TYR A 179 -0.67 12.70 7.07
N SER A 180 -1.04 13.89 6.59
CA SER A 180 -1.51 14.95 7.48
C SER A 180 -2.74 14.53 8.28
N GLY A 181 -3.62 13.70 7.72
CA GLY A 181 -4.85 13.24 8.35
C GLY A 181 -5.76 14.36 8.86
N SER A 182 -5.57 15.57 8.36
CA SER A 182 -6.23 16.81 8.79
C SER A 182 -6.83 17.56 7.62
N ALA A 183 -7.67 18.55 7.90
CA ALA A 183 -8.22 19.45 6.89
C ALA A 183 -7.12 20.24 6.14
N CYS A 184 -5.92 20.30 6.72
CA CYS A 184 -4.73 20.91 6.14
C CYS A 184 -3.84 19.86 5.53
N ASP A 185 -3.71 19.87 4.22
CA ASP A 185 -2.80 18.99 3.49
C ASP A 185 -1.39 19.56 3.49
N PHE A 186 -0.58 19.14 4.44
CA PHE A 186 0.83 19.52 4.54
C PHE A 186 1.77 18.35 4.28
N ILE A 187 1.26 17.13 4.21
CA ILE A 187 1.98 15.94 3.77
C ILE A 187 1.01 15.00 3.06
N THR A 188 1.13 14.92 1.76
CA THR A 188 0.58 13.84 0.94
C THR A 188 1.75 13.16 0.24
N VAL A 189 1.72 11.87 0.19
CA VAL A 189 2.70 11.06 -0.53
C VAL A 189 1.97 10.27 -1.60
N ASP A 190 2.39 10.47 -2.82
CA ASP A 190 1.99 9.66 -3.96
C ASP A 190 3.08 8.61 -4.19
N ASN A 191 2.71 7.36 -4.22
CA ASN A 191 3.61 6.24 -4.40
C ASN A 191 3.12 5.39 -5.56
N GLN A 192 3.97 5.25 -6.57
CA GLN A 192 3.74 4.39 -7.71
C GLN A 192 4.71 3.22 -7.66
N ASN A 193 4.18 2.01 -7.70
CA ASN A 193 4.94 0.78 -7.72
C ASN A 193 4.64 0.00 -8.99
N GLU A 194 5.67 -0.56 -9.59
CA GLU A 194 5.56 -1.52 -10.69
C GLU A 194 6.41 -2.73 -10.33
N ASN A 195 5.87 -3.92 -10.47
CA ASN A 195 6.56 -5.16 -10.18
C ASN A 195 6.25 -6.21 -11.24
N ASP A 196 7.26 -6.55 -12.04
CA ASP A 196 7.23 -7.65 -13.00
C ASP A 196 8.06 -8.81 -12.47
N GLN A 197 7.47 -9.99 -12.39
CA GLN A 197 8.11 -11.19 -11.89
C GLN A 197 7.87 -12.36 -12.81
N GLU A 198 8.96 -13.02 -13.24
CA GLU A 198 8.94 -14.27 -13.97
C GLU A 198 9.69 -15.36 -13.22
N SER A 199 9.16 -16.59 -13.21
CA SER A 199 9.77 -17.71 -12.52
C SER A 199 9.63 -19.02 -13.28
N HIS A 200 10.65 -19.85 -13.17
CA HIS A 200 10.72 -21.21 -13.72
C HIS A 200 11.17 -22.17 -12.64
N GLU A 201 10.48 -23.28 -12.53
CA GLU A 201 10.87 -24.36 -11.64
C GLU A 201 10.76 -25.70 -12.36
N LEU A 202 11.80 -26.51 -12.24
CA LEU A 202 11.81 -27.90 -12.68
C LEU A 202 12.11 -28.79 -11.48
N ARG A 203 11.20 -29.73 -11.19
CA ARG A 203 11.33 -30.74 -10.13
C ARG A 203 11.33 -32.12 -10.72
N TRP A 204 12.08 -33.02 -10.10
CA TRP A 204 12.00 -34.43 -10.33
C TRP A 204 11.84 -35.16 -9.00
N ALA A 205 10.80 -35.99 -8.89
CA ALA A 205 10.49 -36.74 -7.70
C ALA A 205 10.51 -38.25 -8.00
N THR A 206 11.05 -39.02 -7.08
CA THR A 206 11.02 -40.48 -7.16
C THR A 206 11.00 -41.09 -5.77
N SER A 207 10.36 -42.26 -5.65
CA SER A 207 10.30 -43.03 -4.41
C SER A 207 10.83 -44.42 -4.64
N GLY A 208 11.54 -44.94 -3.65
CA GLY A 208 12.01 -46.34 -3.59
C GLY A 208 11.57 -46.97 -2.28
N ASP A 209 11.89 -48.24 -2.08
CA ASP A 209 11.43 -49.02 -0.91
C ASP A 209 11.81 -48.37 0.44
N ASN A 210 12.90 -47.59 0.49
CA ASN A 210 13.45 -47.01 1.71
C ASN A 210 13.77 -45.52 1.63
N PHE A 211 13.39 -44.85 0.54
CA PHE A 211 13.67 -43.42 0.38
C PHE A 211 12.64 -42.74 -0.51
N ASP A 212 12.45 -41.45 -0.26
CA ASP A 212 11.81 -40.49 -1.14
C ASP A 212 12.81 -39.40 -1.49
N LEU A 213 12.93 -39.06 -2.76
CA LEU A 213 13.88 -38.06 -3.26
C LEU A 213 13.15 -37.05 -4.15
N VAL A 214 13.35 -35.76 -3.86
CA VAL A 214 12.96 -34.65 -4.72
C VAL A 214 14.19 -33.81 -5.02
N LEU A 215 14.44 -33.58 -6.29
CA LEU A 215 15.47 -32.66 -6.80
C LEU A 215 14.78 -31.59 -7.62
N GLY A 216 15.30 -30.37 -7.57
CA GLY A 216 14.74 -29.28 -8.35
C GLY A 216 15.76 -28.16 -8.62
N VAL A 217 15.45 -27.40 -9.65
CA VAL A 217 16.11 -26.14 -9.98
C VAL A 217 15.05 -25.07 -10.10
N TYR A 218 15.37 -23.87 -9.63
CA TYR A 218 14.47 -22.72 -9.64
C TYR A 218 15.23 -21.51 -10.15
N GLN A 219 14.59 -20.74 -11.02
CA GLN A 219 15.06 -19.45 -11.49
C GLN A 219 13.92 -18.44 -11.33
N MET A 220 14.26 -17.24 -10.90
CA MET A 220 13.33 -16.11 -10.82
C MET A 220 14.05 -14.85 -11.29
N GLU A 221 13.35 -14.08 -12.08
CA GLU A 221 13.69 -12.71 -12.42
C GLU A 221 12.60 -11.80 -11.86
N ASN A 222 13.00 -10.68 -11.26
CA ASN A 222 12.09 -9.70 -10.70
C ASN A 222 12.59 -8.30 -11.01
N SER A 223 11.75 -7.51 -11.63
CA SER A 223 11.96 -6.09 -11.85
C SER A 223 11.00 -5.31 -10.97
N TYR A 224 11.52 -4.42 -10.15
CA TYR A 224 10.71 -3.59 -9.28
C TYR A 224 11.12 -2.14 -9.44
N SER A 225 10.16 -1.28 -9.66
CA SER A 225 10.35 0.16 -9.62
C SER A 225 9.39 0.80 -8.60
N GLN A 226 9.86 1.87 -7.97
CA GLN A 226 9.07 2.63 -7.01
C GLN A 226 9.41 4.10 -7.14
N ASP A 227 8.39 4.90 -7.38
CA ASP A 227 8.49 6.35 -7.45
C ASP A 227 7.66 7.00 -6.33
N TRP A 228 8.24 8.04 -5.72
CA TRP A 228 7.61 8.82 -4.65
C TRP A 228 7.53 10.28 -5.06
N PHE A 229 6.36 10.88 -4.90
CA PHE A 229 6.08 12.26 -5.27
C PHE A 229 5.47 13.06 -4.12
#